data_74acf2cfdb119c45ad6842d89db97c43
#
_entry.id   74acf2cfdb119c45ad6842d89db97c43
#
_cell.length_a   1.000
_cell.length_b   1.000
_cell.length_c   1.000
_cell.angle_alpha   90.00
_cell.angle_beta   90.00
_cell.angle_gamma   90.00
#
_symmetry.space_group_name_H-M   'P 1'
#
loop_
_entity.id
_entity.type
_entity.pdbx_description
1 polymer ?
#
loop_
_entity_poly.entity_id
_entity_poly.type
_entity_poly.pdbx_seq_one_letter_code
_entity_poly.pdbx_strand_id
1 'polypeptide(L)'
;MKALIYSTKEFEKASLQNANQQKHDITITGKPLNMDTVKMAEGFDVVVLFTNDDASEPVLRALKDLGIKYVATRSVGVDHINLKVAAELGIRVANVPHYSPNSVAEHTVALMMALNRKLIMADTKAHNYQFDLSSLIGFDMYQKTVGIVGLGTIGKVVADILKGFGCKLLVYDKYAEEADDYEGVTFVTLNELLATSDIITLH
;
A
#
# COMPACT_ATOMS: atom_id res chain seq x y z
N MET A 1 -12.17 25.68 5.35
CA MET A 1 -13.02 24.54 5.74
C MET A 1 -12.51 24.01 7.07
N LYS A 2 -13.39 23.44 7.87
CA LYS A 2 -13.03 22.71 9.09
C LYS A 2 -12.86 21.22 8.74
N ALA A 3 -11.71 20.65 9.05
CA ALA A 3 -11.41 19.26 8.74
C ALA A 3 -11.00 18.48 9.99
N LEU A 4 -11.58 17.30 10.17
CA LEU A 4 -11.17 16.35 11.21
C LEU A 4 -10.34 15.22 10.58
N ILE A 5 -9.12 15.03 11.07
CA ILE A 5 -8.18 14.01 10.57
C ILE A 5 -8.15 12.85 11.57
N TYR A 6 -8.70 11.71 11.19
CA TYR A 6 -8.75 10.49 11.98
C TYR A 6 -7.45 9.66 11.84
N SER A 7 -7.26 8.69 12.71
CA SER A 7 -6.18 7.68 12.66
C SER A 7 -4.77 8.25 12.50
N THR A 8 -4.53 9.48 13.01
CA THR A 8 -3.24 10.14 12.84
C THR A 8 -2.24 9.62 13.87
N LYS A 9 -1.07 9.22 13.38
CA LYS A 9 0.05 8.84 14.23
C LYS A 9 0.89 10.06 14.63
N GLU A 10 1.62 9.97 15.73
CA GLU A 10 2.39 11.10 16.26
C GLU A 10 3.38 11.66 15.25
N PHE A 11 4.07 10.78 14.49
CA PHE A 11 5.06 11.19 13.49
C PHE A 11 4.46 11.93 12.27
N GLU A 12 3.14 11.82 12.02
CA GLU A 12 2.47 12.48 10.89
C GLU A 12 2.09 13.93 11.21
N LYS A 13 1.87 14.27 12.49
CA LYS A 13 1.27 15.53 12.91
C LYS A 13 2.01 16.75 12.36
N ALA A 14 3.33 16.77 12.52
CA ALA A 14 4.15 17.88 12.04
C ALA A 14 4.05 18.06 10.52
N SER A 15 4.09 16.97 9.77
CA SER A 15 3.95 16.99 8.31
C SER A 15 2.59 17.49 7.85
N LEU A 16 1.51 17.04 8.51
CA LEU A 16 0.14 17.49 8.20
C LEU A 16 -0.05 18.98 8.50
N GLN A 17 0.47 19.46 9.63
CA GLN A 17 0.42 20.88 10.00
C GLN A 17 1.21 21.74 9.02
N ASN A 18 2.42 21.33 8.66
CA ASN A 18 3.27 22.03 7.69
C ASN A 18 2.62 22.07 6.31
N ALA A 19 2.08 20.94 5.83
CA ALA A 19 1.40 20.87 4.53
C ALA A 19 0.11 21.73 4.50
N ASN A 20 -0.59 21.86 5.64
CA ASN A 20 -1.79 22.69 5.73
C ASN A 20 -1.50 24.19 5.52
N GLN A 21 -0.34 24.68 5.93
CA GLN A 21 0.04 26.09 5.79
C GLN A 21 -1.06 27.07 6.24
N GLN A 22 -1.80 26.70 7.28
CA GLN A 22 -2.96 27.47 7.81
C GLN A 22 -4.11 27.70 6.80
N LYS A 23 -4.17 26.94 5.70
CA LYS A 23 -5.24 27.06 4.70
C LYS A 23 -6.59 26.59 5.20
N HIS A 24 -6.59 25.63 6.12
CA HIS A 24 -7.79 25.02 6.70
C HIS A 24 -7.68 24.97 8.22
N ASP A 25 -8.82 24.98 8.90
CA ASP A 25 -8.92 24.69 10.32
C ASP A 25 -8.93 23.17 10.51
N ILE A 26 -7.76 22.61 10.91
CA ILE A 26 -7.58 21.16 11.05
C ILE A 26 -7.56 20.74 12.51
N THR A 27 -8.37 19.75 12.84
CA THR A 27 -8.31 19.02 14.11
C THR A 27 -7.79 17.62 13.86
N ILE A 28 -6.87 17.17 14.69
CA ILE A 28 -6.17 15.88 14.52
C ILE A 28 -6.51 14.96 15.68
N THR A 29 -6.89 13.71 15.38
CA THR A 29 -7.14 12.68 16.39
C THR A 29 -6.44 11.36 16.02
N GLY A 30 -5.95 10.65 17.04
CA GLY A 30 -5.43 9.27 16.85
C GLY A 30 -6.53 8.20 16.83
N LYS A 31 -7.80 8.57 17.11
CA LYS A 31 -8.91 7.62 17.07
C LYS A 31 -9.25 7.26 15.63
N PRO A 32 -9.61 5.99 15.33
CA PRO A 32 -10.13 5.62 14.02
C PRO A 32 -11.55 6.15 13.83
N LEU A 33 -11.97 6.36 12.59
CA LEU A 33 -13.37 6.57 12.26
C LEU A 33 -14.11 5.22 12.28
N ASN A 34 -15.21 5.18 13.01
CA ASN A 34 -16.18 4.09 13.06
C ASN A 34 -17.49 4.62 13.69
N MET A 35 -18.48 3.76 13.89
CA MET A 35 -19.77 4.19 14.49
C MET A 35 -19.65 4.76 15.92
N ASP A 36 -18.64 4.34 16.71
CA ASP A 36 -18.44 4.85 18.08
C ASP A 36 -17.83 6.26 18.08
N THR A 37 -17.07 6.60 17.04
CA THR A 37 -16.30 7.86 16.96
C THR A 37 -16.86 8.85 15.94
N VAL A 38 -17.83 8.44 15.11
CA VAL A 38 -18.38 9.29 14.03
C VAL A 38 -18.93 10.62 14.53
N LYS A 39 -19.48 10.68 15.74
CA LYS A 39 -19.98 11.92 16.36
C LYS A 39 -18.91 12.99 16.57
N MET A 40 -17.64 12.61 16.60
CA MET A 40 -16.53 13.59 16.65
C MET A 40 -16.48 14.50 15.42
N ALA A 41 -17.10 14.08 14.32
CA ALA A 41 -17.15 14.86 13.08
C ALA A 41 -18.20 15.99 13.10
N GLU A 42 -18.96 16.15 14.19
CA GLU A 42 -19.95 17.21 14.32
C GLU A 42 -19.29 18.60 14.22
N GLY A 43 -19.84 19.45 13.36
CA GLY A 43 -19.34 20.80 13.12
C GLY A 43 -18.15 20.91 12.18
N PHE A 44 -17.74 19.81 11.54
CA PHE A 44 -16.72 19.79 10.50
C PHE A 44 -17.35 19.72 9.09
N ASP A 45 -16.60 20.16 8.08
CA ASP A 45 -17.00 20.08 6.66
C ASP A 45 -16.44 18.82 6.01
N VAL A 46 -15.28 18.38 6.49
CA VAL A 46 -14.42 17.33 5.88
C VAL A 46 -13.96 16.37 6.96
N VAL A 47 -13.98 15.08 6.65
CA VAL A 47 -13.23 14.05 7.40
C VAL A 47 -12.10 13.52 6.54
N VAL A 48 -10.93 13.31 7.16
CA VAL A 48 -9.75 12.76 6.50
C VAL A 48 -9.41 11.43 7.14
N LEU A 49 -9.37 10.38 6.33
CA LEU A 49 -9.26 8.98 6.73
C LEU A 49 -7.88 8.40 6.48
N PHE A 50 -7.64 7.22 7.05
CA PHE A 50 -6.55 6.33 6.69
C PHE A 50 -7.08 4.90 6.44
N THR A 51 -6.24 3.98 5.99
CA THR A 51 -6.63 2.67 5.47
C THR A 51 -7.44 1.78 6.41
N ASN A 52 -7.31 1.98 7.73
CA ASN A 52 -8.00 1.20 8.74
C ASN A 52 -9.28 1.87 9.28
N ASP A 53 -9.66 3.00 8.71
CA ASP A 53 -10.90 3.69 9.07
C ASP A 53 -12.09 3.05 8.36
N ASP A 54 -13.24 3.06 9.01
CA ASP A 54 -14.48 2.53 8.46
C ASP A 54 -15.31 3.66 7.84
N ALA A 55 -15.45 3.64 6.52
CA ALA A 55 -16.39 4.48 5.79
C ALA A 55 -17.42 3.62 5.03
N SER A 56 -17.94 2.60 5.71
CA SER A 56 -19.08 1.79 5.27
C SER A 56 -20.37 2.59 5.23
N GLU A 57 -21.44 2.02 4.70
CA GLU A 57 -22.73 2.67 4.56
C GLU A 57 -23.26 3.31 5.86
N PRO A 58 -23.32 2.61 7.02
CA PRO A 58 -23.86 3.22 8.24
C PRO A 58 -23.03 4.44 8.70
N VAL A 59 -21.70 4.38 8.58
CA VAL A 59 -20.84 5.49 8.95
C VAL A 59 -21.00 6.67 8.00
N LEU A 60 -21.08 6.43 6.68
CA LEU A 60 -21.32 7.50 5.70
C LEU A 60 -22.67 8.19 5.90
N ARG A 61 -23.73 7.44 6.23
CA ARG A 61 -25.04 8.02 6.55
C ARG A 61 -24.95 8.89 7.80
N ALA A 62 -24.32 8.42 8.86
CA ALA A 62 -24.10 9.22 10.07
C ALA A 62 -23.27 10.47 9.79
N LEU A 63 -22.22 10.39 8.98
CA LEU A 63 -21.45 11.56 8.55
C LEU A 63 -22.30 12.56 7.76
N LYS A 64 -23.18 12.07 6.89
CA LYS A 64 -24.12 12.91 6.15
C LYS A 64 -25.07 13.66 7.06
N ASP A 65 -25.62 12.97 8.07
CA ASP A 65 -26.53 13.57 9.06
C ASP A 65 -25.83 14.66 9.90
N LEU A 66 -24.53 14.52 10.13
CA LEU A 66 -23.67 15.52 10.78
C LEU A 66 -23.26 16.69 9.85
N GLY A 67 -23.68 16.66 8.57
CA GLY A 67 -23.41 17.73 7.62
C GLY A 67 -22.06 17.62 6.88
N ILE A 68 -21.37 16.49 6.98
CA ILE A 68 -20.11 16.25 6.25
C ILE A 68 -20.38 16.25 4.73
N LYS A 69 -19.55 16.99 4.00
CA LYS A 69 -19.64 17.17 2.53
C LYS A 69 -18.53 16.45 1.79
N TYR A 70 -17.41 16.22 2.45
CA TYR A 70 -16.19 15.68 1.83
C TYR A 70 -15.58 14.61 2.70
N VAL A 71 -15.12 13.54 2.06
CA VAL A 71 -14.29 12.50 2.66
C VAL A 71 -12.99 12.46 1.85
N ALA A 72 -11.86 12.63 2.50
CA ALA A 72 -10.56 12.45 1.87
C ALA A 72 -9.84 11.27 2.53
N THR A 73 -9.11 10.46 1.75
CA THR A 73 -8.26 9.42 2.32
C THR A 73 -6.79 9.68 2.02
N ARG A 74 -5.93 9.41 2.99
CA ARG A 74 -4.46 9.50 2.89
C ARG A 74 -3.86 8.21 2.31
N SER A 75 -4.60 7.57 1.41
CA SER A 75 -4.20 6.32 0.72
C SER A 75 -4.55 6.40 -0.76
N VAL A 76 -3.91 5.56 -1.57
CA VAL A 76 -4.30 5.33 -2.98
C VAL A 76 -5.57 4.49 -3.03
N GLY A 77 -5.58 3.36 -2.29
CA GLY A 77 -6.73 2.48 -2.20
C GLY A 77 -7.91 3.12 -1.47
N VAL A 78 -9.12 2.78 -1.89
CA VAL A 78 -10.39 3.29 -1.37
C VAL A 78 -11.34 2.18 -0.93
N ASP A 79 -10.84 0.96 -0.76
CA ASP A 79 -11.65 -0.24 -0.45
C ASP A 79 -12.39 -0.14 0.89
N HIS A 80 -11.89 0.68 1.82
CA HIS A 80 -12.51 0.98 3.10
C HIS A 80 -13.63 2.03 3.00
N ILE A 81 -13.93 2.55 1.79
CA ILE A 81 -14.95 3.57 1.55
C ILE A 81 -16.01 3.02 0.61
N ASN A 82 -17.27 3.02 1.01
CA ASN A 82 -18.37 2.67 0.11
C ASN A 82 -18.66 3.83 -0.86
N LEU A 83 -17.93 3.84 -1.98
CA LEU A 83 -18.02 4.92 -2.99
C LEU A 83 -19.43 5.08 -3.56
N LYS A 84 -20.19 3.97 -3.71
CA LYS A 84 -21.56 4.01 -4.23
C LYS A 84 -22.47 4.79 -3.29
N VAL A 85 -22.44 4.45 -2.00
CA VAL A 85 -23.24 5.13 -0.99
C VAL A 85 -22.80 6.60 -0.81
N ALA A 86 -21.48 6.87 -0.83
CA ALA A 86 -20.98 8.24 -0.77
C ALA A 86 -21.56 9.09 -1.92
N ALA A 87 -21.59 8.56 -3.16
CA ALA A 87 -22.17 9.25 -4.31
C ALA A 87 -23.68 9.48 -4.15
N GLU A 88 -24.44 8.48 -3.69
CA GLU A 88 -25.89 8.57 -3.42
C GLU A 88 -26.20 9.66 -2.38
N LEU A 89 -25.35 9.79 -1.37
CA LEU A 89 -25.48 10.80 -0.31
C LEU A 89 -24.96 12.18 -0.73
N GLY A 90 -24.35 12.31 -1.91
CA GLY A 90 -23.73 13.54 -2.37
C GLY A 90 -22.48 13.93 -1.58
N ILE A 91 -21.80 12.97 -0.96
CA ILE A 91 -20.49 13.14 -0.31
C ILE A 91 -19.42 12.97 -1.39
N ARG A 92 -18.58 13.98 -1.56
CA ARG A 92 -17.43 13.91 -2.48
C ARG A 92 -16.27 13.21 -1.83
N VAL A 93 -15.71 12.21 -2.53
CA VAL A 93 -14.54 11.45 -2.06
C VAL A 93 -13.31 11.86 -2.86
N ALA A 94 -12.19 12.04 -2.16
CA ALA A 94 -10.88 12.27 -2.74
C ALA A 94 -9.85 11.31 -2.13
N ASN A 95 -8.92 10.84 -2.95
CA ASN A 95 -7.81 10.00 -2.50
C ASN A 95 -6.46 10.62 -2.93
N VAL A 96 -5.37 9.96 -2.54
CA VAL A 96 -4.03 10.27 -3.05
C VAL A 96 -3.80 9.42 -4.30
N PRO A 97 -3.81 10.01 -5.52
CA PRO A 97 -3.77 9.21 -6.75
C PRO A 97 -2.44 8.49 -6.93
N HIS A 98 -1.35 9.10 -6.48
CA HIS A 98 0.01 8.54 -6.58
C HIS A 98 0.83 8.95 -5.35
N TYR A 99 1.51 7.99 -4.76
CA TYR A 99 2.64 8.24 -3.87
C TYR A 99 3.81 7.37 -4.34
N SER A 100 4.89 7.23 -3.63
CA SER A 100 6.09 6.56 -4.12
C SER A 100 5.88 5.06 -4.44
N PRO A 101 5.71 4.64 -5.70
CA PRO A 101 5.69 3.22 -6.06
C PRO A 101 7.03 2.56 -5.76
N ASN A 102 8.12 3.33 -5.80
CA ASN A 102 9.47 2.89 -5.48
C ASN A 102 9.56 2.39 -4.03
N SER A 103 8.97 3.11 -3.06
CA SER A 103 8.99 2.68 -1.65
C SER A 103 8.39 1.29 -1.45
N VAL A 104 7.29 0.97 -2.15
CA VAL A 104 6.65 -0.34 -2.07
C VAL A 104 7.50 -1.40 -2.76
N ALA A 105 8.02 -1.08 -3.96
CA ALA A 105 8.86 -1.98 -4.72
C ALA A 105 10.19 -2.31 -4.00
N GLU A 106 10.85 -1.30 -3.47
CA GLU A 106 12.08 -1.46 -2.68
C GLU A 106 11.84 -2.32 -1.43
N HIS A 107 10.73 -2.07 -0.71
CA HIS A 107 10.36 -2.89 0.44
C HIS A 107 10.08 -4.34 0.05
N THR A 108 9.41 -4.58 -1.09
CA THR A 108 9.19 -5.93 -1.62
C THR A 108 10.50 -6.66 -1.86
N VAL A 109 11.45 -6.01 -2.53
CA VAL A 109 12.78 -6.61 -2.80
C VAL A 109 13.56 -6.80 -1.49
N ALA A 110 13.47 -5.86 -0.55
CA ALA A 110 14.09 -6.01 0.77
C ALA A 110 13.55 -7.23 1.52
N LEU A 111 12.24 -7.49 1.48
CA LEU A 111 11.63 -8.69 2.06
C LEU A 111 12.11 -9.97 1.37
N MET A 112 12.18 -9.99 0.03
CA MET A 112 12.73 -11.12 -0.71
C MET A 112 14.16 -11.44 -0.27
N MET A 113 15.00 -10.41 -0.17
CA MET A 113 16.40 -10.57 0.25
C MET A 113 16.52 -10.98 1.72
N ALA A 114 15.69 -10.41 2.60
CA ALA A 114 15.68 -10.78 4.02
C ALA A 114 15.32 -12.27 4.22
N LEU A 115 14.32 -12.75 3.49
CA LEU A 115 13.90 -14.16 3.52
C LEU A 115 14.97 -15.07 2.94
N ASN A 116 15.47 -14.77 1.74
CA ASN A 116 16.47 -15.57 1.05
C ASN A 116 17.76 -15.66 1.85
N ARG A 117 18.28 -14.52 2.31
CA ARG A 117 19.55 -14.43 3.05
C ARG A 117 19.42 -14.69 4.54
N LYS A 118 18.19 -15.05 5.01
CA LYS A 118 17.92 -15.39 6.43
C LYS A 118 18.33 -14.26 7.40
N LEU A 119 18.19 -12.99 7.01
CA LEU A 119 18.77 -11.86 7.73
C LEU A 119 18.31 -11.79 9.20
N ILE A 120 17.02 -11.99 9.47
CA ILE A 120 16.48 -11.94 10.84
C ILE A 120 17.06 -13.09 11.70
N MET A 121 17.19 -14.28 11.13
CA MET A 121 17.79 -15.42 11.82
C MET A 121 19.28 -15.20 12.08
N ALA A 122 19.99 -14.64 11.10
CA ALA A 122 21.40 -14.33 11.23
C ALA A 122 21.66 -13.29 12.33
N ASP A 123 20.85 -12.23 12.38
CA ASP A 123 20.91 -11.20 13.39
C ASP A 123 20.64 -11.79 14.80
N THR A 124 19.56 -12.57 14.94
CA THR A 124 19.23 -13.24 16.20
C THR A 124 20.36 -14.16 16.69
N LYS A 125 20.94 -14.96 15.76
CA LYS A 125 22.06 -15.85 16.10
C LYS A 125 23.28 -15.07 16.53
N ALA A 126 23.63 -13.98 15.83
CA ALA A 126 24.76 -13.13 16.17
C ALA A 126 24.62 -12.51 17.56
N HIS A 127 23.46 -11.99 17.91
CA HIS A 127 23.17 -11.43 19.23
C HIS A 127 23.24 -12.49 20.36
N ASN A 128 22.99 -13.77 20.03
CA ASN A 128 23.10 -14.88 20.97
C ASN A 128 24.47 -15.60 20.92
N TYR A 129 25.48 -15.01 20.27
CA TYR A 129 26.82 -15.60 20.08
C TYR A 129 26.82 -16.98 19.46
N GLN A 130 25.86 -17.27 18.57
CA GLN A 130 25.72 -18.53 17.86
C GLN A 130 26.24 -18.36 16.42
N PHE A 131 27.39 -18.92 16.12
CA PHE A 131 28.11 -18.72 14.84
C PHE A 131 27.98 -19.92 13.88
N ASP A 132 27.10 -20.87 14.17
CA ASP A 132 26.75 -21.94 13.22
C ASP A 132 25.99 -21.40 12.00
N LEU A 133 26.48 -21.69 10.79
CA LEU A 133 25.95 -21.19 9.54
C LEU A 133 24.97 -22.14 8.85
N SER A 134 24.79 -23.35 9.36
CA SER A 134 24.03 -24.42 8.66
C SER A 134 22.59 -24.03 8.31
N SER A 135 21.95 -23.23 9.18
CA SER A 135 20.59 -22.74 8.98
C SER A 135 20.48 -21.43 8.18
N LEU A 136 21.60 -20.83 7.79
CA LEU A 136 21.66 -19.54 7.12
C LEU A 136 21.89 -19.64 5.60
N ILE A 137 21.84 -20.86 5.06
CA ILE A 137 22.07 -21.09 3.62
C ILE A 137 20.90 -20.48 2.84
N GLY A 138 21.24 -19.60 1.91
CA GLY A 138 20.36 -19.01 0.90
C GLY A 138 20.80 -19.41 -0.51
N PHE A 139 20.33 -18.67 -1.50
CA PHE A 139 20.70 -18.83 -2.91
C PHE A 139 20.96 -17.46 -3.56
N ASP A 140 21.65 -17.45 -4.69
CA ASP A 140 21.85 -16.26 -5.48
C ASP A 140 20.58 -15.91 -6.27
N MET A 141 20.21 -14.64 -6.32
CA MET A 141 19.10 -14.16 -7.15
C MET A 141 19.42 -14.24 -8.65
N TYR A 142 20.71 -14.16 -8.98
CA TYR A 142 21.19 -14.22 -10.35
C TYR A 142 20.70 -15.47 -11.07
N GLN A 143 20.12 -15.28 -12.26
CA GLN A 143 19.50 -16.31 -13.10
C GLN A 143 18.29 -17.05 -12.49
N LYS A 144 17.80 -16.65 -11.31
CA LYS A 144 16.54 -17.16 -10.78
C LYS A 144 15.36 -16.62 -11.56
N THR A 145 14.34 -17.43 -11.66
CA THR A 145 13.07 -17.04 -12.29
C THR A 145 12.16 -16.41 -11.26
N VAL A 146 11.80 -15.14 -11.45
CA VAL A 146 10.85 -14.43 -10.59
C VAL A 146 9.56 -14.21 -11.36
N GLY A 147 8.46 -14.74 -10.81
CA GLY A 147 7.11 -14.53 -11.29
C GLY A 147 6.48 -13.28 -10.65
N ILE A 148 6.05 -12.34 -11.47
CA ILE A 148 5.40 -11.10 -11.05
C ILE A 148 3.93 -11.21 -11.46
N VAL A 149 3.04 -11.23 -10.48
CA VAL A 149 1.59 -11.20 -10.70
C VAL A 149 1.09 -9.77 -10.55
N GLY A 150 0.75 -9.14 -11.67
CA GLY A 150 0.40 -7.73 -11.79
C GLY A 150 1.59 -6.85 -12.21
N LEU A 151 1.51 -6.28 -13.41
CA LEU A 151 2.52 -5.35 -13.97
C LEU A 151 2.03 -3.91 -13.99
N GLY A 152 1.31 -3.50 -12.94
CA GLY A 152 0.92 -2.12 -12.70
C GLY A 152 2.12 -1.23 -12.35
N THR A 153 1.87 -0.04 -11.83
CA THR A 153 2.93 0.94 -11.50
C THR A 153 4.00 0.37 -10.56
N ILE A 154 3.59 -0.39 -9.54
CA ILE A 154 4.52 -1.01 -8.57
C ILE A 154 5.25 -2.20 -9.20
N GLY A 155 4.51 -3.10 -9.88
CA GLY A 155 5.09 -4.29 -10.51
C GLY A 155 6.17 -3.96 -11.53
N LYS A 156 6.01 -2.87 -12.30
CA LYS A 156 7.03 -2.36 -13.23
C LYS A 156 8.32 -1.96 -12.51
N VAL A 157 8.22 -1.24 -11.40
CA VAL A 157 9.40 -0.85 -10.61
C VAL A 157 10.08 -2.08 -9.99
N VAL A 158 9.30 -3.06 -9.50
CA VAL A 158 9.87 -4.33 -9.01
C VAL A 158 10.62 -5.06 -10.12
N ALA A 159 10.03 -5.13 -11.32
CA ALA A 159 10.69 -5.74 -12.48
C ALA A 159 12.02 -5.07 -12.80
N ASP A 160 12.07 -3.73 -12.82
CA ASP A 160 13.29 -2.98 -13.11
C ASP A 160 14.39 -3.22 -12.06
N ILE A 161 14.04 -3.27 -10.78
CA ILE A 161 15.00 -3.60 -9.73
C ILE A 161 15.53 -5.03 -9.90
N LEU A 162 14.64 -6.00 -10.18
CA LEU A 162 15.02 -7.40 -10.32
C LEU A 162 15.84 -7.71 -11.59
N LYS A 163 15.68 -6.91 -12.65
CA LYS A 163 16.61 -6.93 -13.81
C LYS A 163 18.05 -6.66 -13.37
N GLY A 164 18.23 -5.70 -12.44
CA GLY A 164 19.56 -5.39 -11.88
C GLY A 164 20.21 -6.56 -11.12
N PHE A 165 19.42 -7.49 -10.59
CA PHE A 165 19.89 -8.74 -9.99
C PHE A 165 20.20 -9.82 -11.01
N GLY A 166 19.92 -9.61 -12.29
CA GLY A 166 20.09 -10.61 -13.36
C GLY A 166 19.08 -11.76 -13.29
N CYS A 167 17.89 -11.49 -12.74
CA CYS A 167 16.78 -12.44 -12.70
C CYS A 167 16.15 -12.63 -14.09
N LYS A 168 15.55 -13.79 -14.33
CA LYS A 168 14.60 -14.05 -15.41
C LYS A 168 13.22 -13.64 -14.91
N LEU A 169 12.50 -12.79 -15.66
CA LEU A 169 11.22 -12.26 -15.21
C LEU A 169 10.07 -12.82 -16.03
N LEU A 170 9.17 -13.51 -15.36
CA LEU A 170 7.88 -13.94 -15.88
C LEU A 170 6.79 -13.05 -15.31
N VAL A 171 5.87 -12.64 -16.16
CA VAL A 171 4.77 -11.72 -15.78
C VAL A 171 3.44 -12.34 -16.16
N TYR A 172 2.51 -12.26 -15.23
CA TYR A 172 1.09 -12.42 -15.50
C TYR A 172 0.36 -11.16 -15.06
N ASP A 173 -0.39 -10.56 -15.96
CA ASP A 173 -1.31 -9.47 -15.63
C ASP A 173 -2.68 -9.77 -16.26
N LYS A 174 -3.73 -9.67 -15.44
CA LYS A 174 -5.11 -9.94 -15.89
C LYS A 174 -5.59 -8.93 -16.92
N TYR A 175 -5.03 -7.73 -16.90
CA TYR A 175 -5.42 -6.61 -17.74
C TYR A 175 -4.42 -6.30 -18.85
N ALA A 176 -3.35 -7.12 -18.97
CA ALA A 176 -2.41 -6.97 -20.07
C ALA A 176 -3.10 -7.29 -21.40
N GLU A 177 -2.91 -6.42 -22.36
CA GLU A 177 -3.33 -6.65 -23.75
C GLU A 177 -2.22 -7.41 -24.48
N GLU A 178 -2.55 -8.11 -25.60
CA GLU A 178 -1.58 -8.87 -26.41
C GLU A 178 -0.43 -8.00 -26.95
N ALA A 179 -0.61 -6.69 -26.98
CA ALA A 179 0.38 -5.71 -27.44
C ALA A 179 1.25 -5.15 -26.30
N ASP A 180 1.02 -5.54 -25.04
CA ASP A 180 1.82 -5.06 -23.93
C ASP A 180 3.21 -5.68 -23.99
N ASP A 181 4.20 -4.85 -24.35
CA ASP A 181 5.61 -5.18 -24.34
C ASP A 181 6.30 -4.39 -23.23
N TYR A 182 7.02 -5.09 -22.37
CA TYR A 182 7.84 -4.47 -21.34
C TYR A 182 9.23 -5.10 -21.40
N GLU A 183 10.21 -4.30 -21.74
CA GLU A 183 11.58 -4.76 -22.00
C GLU A 183 12.11 -5.62 -20.83
N GLY A 184 12.63 -6.79 -21.16
CA GLY A 184 13.28 -7.68 -20.21
C GLY A 184 12.34 -8.53 -19.35
N VAL A 185 11.04 -8.62 -19.70
CA VAL A 185 10.10 -9.54 -19.08
C VAL A 185 9.47 -10.47 -20.16
N THR A 186 8.97 -11.61 -19.73
CA THR A 186 8.20 -12.54 -20.57
C THR A 186 6.80 -12.69 -20.01
N PHE A 187 5.79 -12.34 -20.80
CA PHE A 187 4.39 -12.54 -20.43
C PHE A 187 4.02 -14.01 -20.59
N VAL A 188 3.38 -14.58 -19.58
CA VAL A 188 2.98 -15.99 -19.52
C VAL A 188 1.62 -16.14 -18.87
N THR A 189 1.03 -17.34 -18.98
CA THR A 189 -0.20 -17.66 -18.21
C THR A 189 0.11 -17.76 -16.73
N LEU A 190 -0.91 -17.52 -15.87
CA LEU A 190 -0.76 -17.66 -14.42
C LEU A 190 -0.25 -19.08 -14.04
N ASN A 191 -0.79 -20.12 -14.67
CA ASN A 191 -0.37 -21.50 -14.39
C ASN A 191 1.10 -21.75 -14.73
N GLU A 192 1.58 -21.21 -15.85
CA GLU A 192 2.98 -21.32 -16.24
C GLU A 192 3.88 -20.56 -15.27
N LEU A 193 3.50 -19.32 -14.88
CA LEU A 193 4.24 -18.55 -13.89
C LEU A 193 4.36 -19.32 -12.57
N LEU A 194 3.24 -19.85 -12.05
CA LEU A 194 3.24 -20.61 -10.79
C LEU A 194 4.08 -21.89 -10.85
N ALA A 195 4.12 -22.54 -12.01
CA ALA A 195 4.85 -23.80 -12.18
C ALA A 195 6.37 -23.63 -12.36
N THR A 196 6.82 -22.48 -12.88
CA THR A 196 8.21 -22.31 -13.32
C THR A 196 9.00 -21.27 -12.53
N SER A 197 8.35 -20.51 -11.64
CA SER A 197 9.04 -19.48 -10.85
C SER A 197 9.72 -20.05 -9.60
N ASP A 198 10.94 -19.60 -9.32
CA ASP A 198 11.64 -19.84 -8.05
C ASP A 198 11.09 -18.92 -6.93
N ILE A 199 10.64 -17.73 -7.32
CA ILE A 199 10.09 -16.70 -6.41
C ILE A 199 8.85 -16.11 -7.07
N ILE A 200 7.80 -15.86 -6.30
CA ILE A 200 6.56 -15.22 -6.77
C ILE A 200 6.28 -13.98 -5.92
N THR A 201 5.90 -12.90 -6.60
CA THR A 201 5.50 -11.65 -5.96
C THR A 201 4.18 -11.13 -6.53
N LEU A 202 3.35 -10.53 -5.67
CA LEU A 202 1.99 -10.05 -6.00
C LEU A 202 1.94 -8.53 -5.88
N HIS A 203 1.40 -7.86 -6.92
CA HIS A 203 1.29 -6.40 -6.98
C HIS A 203 -0.04 -5.90 -7.50
#